data_618d04fd4ac64af92c753bd34fd13e15
#
_entry.id   618d04fd4ac64af92c753bd34fd13e15
#
_cell.length_a   1.000
_cell.length_b   1.000
_cell.length_c   1.000
_cell.angle_alpha   90.00
_cell.angle_beta   90.00
_cell.angle_gamma   90.00
#
_symmetry.space_group_name_H-M   'P 1'
#
loop_
_entity.id
_entity.type
_entity.pdbx_description
1 polymer ?
#
loop_
_entity_poly.entity_id
_entity_poly.type
_entity_poly.pdbx_seq_one_letter_code
_entity_poly.pdbx_strand_id
1 'polypeptide(L)'
;MEAFIQLLAHLLLVLILVSNLKQSIMKFLNIKQIMACTLVGVMLNGCGLEYEPYGVQGSVNFWKTEADVNKALDAFHAFTYEEGLTGRGMMWFENCSDNLVTGRPNAEAAQIKNFQMSASNGRDAKDNWPAMYQLIAKANDVLRNVPNMDVSANLKSVAVGQAHFYRGFAYLWLAPYYGDNGPNGGIPIVTENTPTTDLDQPRPASVLANYDMILDDMDKAAASLPLFSQLSEDDYGRPHRAAAWAFAARAALYAAQWDAAYYQKVIAYCDKVINLTGADKRALYPDYTKLFRPENNFCEEYIFSLLGNATEGPKFHGMSFQNGGWGYYNTWGFFQPTLELYKAFEAGDTRRDATILYPGQHITFIGHDIHFGVSPATISSTSGMTFRKFMAPFEAADCIGKTLNPNGNNASNTLGTCLIRFADVLLMKAEALIWTQGEGNNEAKALLNQIRHRAGLSQNSSATKAELKNQRRCELAFEFQPSRHLDLVR
;
A
#
# COMPACT_ATOMS: atom_id res chain seq x y z
N MET A 1 0.36 57.26 -74.06
CA MET A 1 1.47 58.10 -73.54
C MET A 1 1.14 58.61 -72.13
N GLU A 2 -0.05 59.06 -71.84
CA GLU A 2 -0.45 59.52 -70.48
C GLU A 2 -0.40 58.47 -69.39
N ALA A 3 -0.84 57.18 -69.61
CA ALA A 3 -0.80 56.12 -68.63
C ALA A 3 0.63 55.74 -68.23
N PHE A 4 1.61 55.91 -69.16
CA PHE A 4 3.01 55.62 -68.85
C PHE A 4 3.66 56.69 -67.97
N ILE A 5 3.26 57.96 -68.21
CA ILE A 5 3.73 59.13 -67.42
C ILE A 5 3.16 59.08 -66.02
N GLN A 6 1.90 58.65 -65.83
CA GLN A 6 1.30 58.44 -64.52
C GLN A 6 1.97 57.26 -63.75
N LEU A 7 2.32 56.15 -64.41
CA LEU A 7 3.01 55.08 -63.82
C LEU A 7 4.43 55.43 -63.30
N LEU A 8 5.16 56.22 -64.16
CA LEU A 8 6.48 56.72 -63.77
C LEU A 8 6.41 57.68 -62.57
N ALA A 9 5.39 58.55 -62.55
CA ALA A 9 5.17 59.51 -61.46
C ALA A 9 4.86 58.74 -60.13
N HIS A 10 4.06 57.69 -60.19
CA HIS A 10 3.79 56.87 -59.02
C HIS A 10 5.02 56.09 -58.53
N LEU A 11 5.83 55.54 -59.46
CA LEU A 11 7.09 54.89 -59.11
C LEU A 11 8.10 55.85 -58.45
N LEU A 12 8.17 57.05 -58.95
CA LEU A 12 9.05 58.09 -58.40
C LEU A 12 8.58 58.51 -57.00
N LEU A 13 7.27 58.64 -56.81
CA LEU A 13 6.68 58.99 -55.52
C LEU A 13 6.94 57.89 -54.48
N VAL A 14 6.81 56.60 -54.87
CA VAL A 14 7.10 55.46 -54.00
C VAL A 14 8.60 55.42 -53.66
N LEU A 15 9.49 55.66 -54.60
CA LEU A 15 10.93 55.71 -54.36
C LEU A 15 11.34 56.85 -53.41
N ILE A 16 10.70 58.05 -53.55
CA ILE A 16 10.93 59.18 -52.64
C ILE A 16 10.39 58.87 -51.25
N LEU A 17 9.20 58.21 -51.12
CA LEU A 17 8.63 57.81 -49.86
C LEU A 17 9.49 56.74 -49.15
N VAL A 18 10.00 55.74 -49.88
CA VAL A 18 10.89 54.69 -49.32
C VAL A 18 12.25 55.29 -48.90
N SER A 19 12.78 56.25 -49.67
CA SER A 19 14.02 56.96 -49.32
C SER A 19 13.85 57.81 -48.06
N ASN A 20 12.73 58.53 -47.93
CA ASN A 20 12.42 59.34 -46.75
C ASN A 20 12.13 58.53 -45.56
N LEU A 21 11.49 57.32 -45.70
CA LEU A 21 11.27 56.35 -44.63
C LEU A 21 12.59 55.75 -44.10
N LYS A 22 13.53 55.44 -45.04
CA LYS A 22 14.89 54.97 -44.65
C LYS A 22 15.65 56.08 -43.92
N GLN A 23 15.59 57.35 -44.34
CA GLN A 23 16.25 58.46 -43.62
C GLN A 23 15.60 58.72 -42.22
N SER A 24 14.27 58.62 -42.12
CA SER A 24 13.58 58.74 -40.81
C SER A 24 13.93 57.63 -39.87
N ILE A 25 13.95 56.37 -40.34
CA ILE A 25 14.32 55.25 -39.52
C ILE A 25 15.77 55.32 -39.05
N MET A 26 16.70 55.75 -39.87
CA MET A 26 18.11 55.97 -39.51
C MET A 26 18.32 57.14 -38.54
N LYS A 27 17.43 58.15 -38.52
CA LYS A 27 17.50 59.25 -37.54
C LYS A 27 16.94 58.86 -36.15
N PHE A 28 16.11 57.86 -36.06
CA PHE A 28 15.52 57.39 -34.78
C PHE A 28 16.31 56.29 -34.10
N LEU A 29 17.18 55.54 -34.78
CA LEU A 29 18.03 54.53 -34.20
C LEU A 29 19.40 55.10 -33.81
N ASN A 30 19.50 55.66 -32.61
CA ASN A 30 20.76 56.06 -32.04
C ASN A 30 21.68 54.83 -31.87
N ILE A 31 22.98 54.96 -32.18
CA ILE A 31 23.98 53.90 -32.05
C ILE A 31 23.88 53.20 -30.68
N LYS A 32 23.52 53.95 -29.62
CA LYS A 32 23.24 53.42 -28.28
C LYS A 32 22.06 52.44 -28.22
N GLN A 33 21.02 52.64 -29.04
CA GLN A 33 19.85 51.77 -29.10
C GLN A 33 20.15 50.50 -29.91
N ILE A 34 20.95 50.59 -30.95
CA ILE A 34 21.42 49.43 -31.72
C ILE A 34 22.34 48.58 -30.84
N MET A 35 23.26 49.20 -30.10
CA MET A 35 24.09 48.47 -29.11
C MET A 35 23.27 47.84 -27.99
N ALA A 36 22.24 48.53 -27.49
CA ALA A 36 21.34 47.97 -26.50
C ALA A 36 20.54 46.78 -27.03
N CYS A 37 20.00 46.84 -28.23
CA CYS A 37 19.29 45.71 -28.84
C CYS A 37 20.22 44.55 -29.18
N THR A 38 21.48 44.79 -29.56
CA THR A 38 22.48 43.73 -29.78
C THR A 38 22.90 43.12 -28.47
N LEU A 39 23.06 43.92 -27.41
CA LEU A 39 23.41 43.41 -26.07
C LEU A 39 22.27 42.56 -25.50
N VAL A 40 21.01 42.96 -25.66
CA VAL A 40 19.83 42.15 -25.25
C VAL A 40 19.71 40.90 -26.12
N GLY A 41 19.98 40.94 -27.40
CA GLY A 41 20.00 39.76 -28.27
C GLY A 41 21.10 38.77 -27.95
N VAL A 42 22.24 39.23 -27.46
CA VAL A 42 23.34 38.35 -26.94
C VAL A 42 23.01 37.79 -25.57
N MET A 43 22.28 38.54 -24.72
CA MET A 43 21.82 38.03 -23.43
C MET A 43 20.66 37.02 -23.55
N LEU A 44 19.88 37.05 -24.62
CA LEU A 44 18.82 36.07 -24.89
C LEU A 44 19.35 34.77 -25.50
N ASN A 45 20.59 34.73 -25.98
CA ASN A 45 21.28 33.49 -26.33
C ASN A 45 22.13 32.94 -25.17
N GLY A 46 21.99 33.50 -23.97
CA GLY A 46 22.56 33.01 -22.76
C GLY A 46 21.89 31.71 -22.37
N CYS A 47 22.45 30.64 -22.87
CA CYS A 47 22.62 29.36 -22.21
C CYS A 47 21.35 28.72 -21.68
N GLY A 48 21.07 27.56 -22.19
CA GLY A 48 20.82 26.47 -21.33
C GLY A 48 21.96 26.31 -20.31
N LEU A 49 22.00 27.13 -19.27
CA LEU A 49 22.65 26.82 -18.02
C LEU A 49 21.76 25.75 -17.41
N GLU A 50 21.97 24.51 -17.80
CA GLU A 50 21.64 23.39 -16.94
C GLU A 50 22.48 23.56 -15.67
N TYR A 51 21.98 24.39 -14.76
CA TYR A 51 22.54 24.54 -13.42
C TYR A 51 22.16 23.25 -12.70
N GLU A 52 23.07 22.27 -12.72
CA GLU A 52 22.99 21.15 -11.79
C GLU A 52 23.27 21.72 -10.40
N PRO A 53 22.24 21.79 -9.52
CA PRO A 53 22.47 22.29 -8.15
C PRO A 53 23.50 21.37 -7.48
N TYR A 54 24.60 21.93 -7.05
CA TYR A 54 25.67 21.19 -6.38
C TYR A 54 25.10 20.52 -5.12
N GLY A 55 25.15 19.17 -5.08
CA GLY A 55 24.67 18.39 -3.94
C GLY A 55 23.20 17.98 -3.99
N VAL A 56 22.44 18.31 -5.04
CA VAL A 56 21.09 17.81 -5.27
C VAL A 56 21.11 16.84 -6.43
N GLN A 57 20.70 15.59 -6.21
CA GLN A 57 20.54 14.61 -7.30
C GLN A 57 19.29 14.99 -8.13
N GLY A 58 19.52 15.57 -9.32
CA GLY A 58 18.47 15.77 -10.32
C GLY A 58 18.24 14.50 -11.16
N SER A 59 17.12 14.43 -11.86
CA SER A 59 16.76 13.31 -12.73
C SER A 59 17.80 12.96 -13.79
N VAL A 60 18.62 13.92 -14.19
CA VAL A 60 19.68 13.77 -15.20
C VAL A 60 20.93 13.06 -14.63
N ASN A 61 21.15 13.15 -13.31
CA ASN A 61 22.34 12.59 -12.62
C ASN A 61 22.03 11.36 -11.75
N PHE A 62 20.79 11.00 -11.61
CA PHE A 62 20.37 9.74 -10.99
C PHE A 62 20.64 8.57 -11.96
N TRP A 63 20.47 7.38 -11.62
CA TRP A 63 20.62 6.18 -12.47
C TRP A 63 22.02 5.97 -13.08
N LYS A 64 23.10 6.22 -12.29
CA LYS A 64 24.47 6.03 -12.75
C LYS A 64 25.23 4.94 -12.01
N THR A 65 24.89 4.73 -10.74
CA THR A 65 25.66 3.86 -9.85
C THR A 65 24.79 2.83 -9.12
N GLU A 66 25.39 1.79 -8.55
CA GLU A 66 24.70 0.85 -7.65
C GLU A 66 24.08 1.56 -6.44
N ALA A 67 24.72 2.61 -5.93
CA ALA A 67 24.16 3.42 -4.84
C ALA A 67 22.86 4.11 -5.22
N ASP A 68 22.71 4.53 -6.48
CA ASP A 68 21.47 5.14 -6.96
C ASP A 68 20.34 4.10 -7.04
N VAL A 69 20.66 2.89 -7.50
CA VAL A 69 19.71 1.77 -7.49
C VAL A 69 19.26 1.47 -6.06
N ASN A 70 20.18 1.35 -5.11
CA ASN A 70 19.85 1.07 -3.72
C ASN A 70 18.96 2.16 -3.10
N LYS A 71 19.24 3.45 -3.37
CA LYS A 71 18.36 4.56 -2.93
C LYS A 71 16.95 4.45 -3.51
N ALA A 72 16.80 4.02 -4.76
CA ALA A 72 15.49 3.81 -5.36
C ALA A 72 14.74 2.65 -4.68
N LEU A 73 15.45 1.58 -4.29
CA LEU A 73 14.87 0.46 -3.53
C LEU A 73 14.48 0.89 -2.10
N ASP A 74 15.30 1.69 -1.45
CA ASP A 74 14.98 2.25 -0.13
C ASP A 74 13.75 3.16 -0.18
N ALA A 75 13.54 3.88 -1.29
CA ALA A 75 12.35 4.70 -1.50
C ALA A 75 11.06 3.87 -1.59
N PHE A 76 11.10 2.62 -2.10
CA PHE A 76 9.96 1.71 -2.01
C PHE A 76 9.66 1.32 -0.56
N HIS A 77 10.71 0.97 0.18
CA HIS A 77 10.56 0.57 1.57
C HIS A 77 9.99 1.70 2.43
N ALA A 78 10.55 2.91 2.30
CA ALA A 78 10.05 4.09 2.98
C ALA A 78 8.57 4.37 2.67
N PHE A 79 8.16 4.15 1.41
CA PHE A 79 6.78 4.36 0.99
C PHE A 79 5.78 3.43 1.68
N THR A 80 6.19 2.22 2.08
CA THR A 80 5.30 1.28 2.79
C THR A 80 4.93 1.74 4.20
N TYR A 81 5.60 2.74 4.76
CA TYR A 81 5.29 3.35 6.06
C TYR A 81 4.41 4.61 5.96
N GLU A 82 3.94 4.96 4.76
CA GLU A 82 3.06 6.11 4.57
C GLU A 82 1.76 5.97 5.37
N GLU A 83 1.33 7.10 5.93
CA GLU A 83 0.16 7.20 6.82
C GLU A 83 -1.12 6.66 6.17
N GLY A 84 -1.29 6.89 4.86
CA GLY A 84 -2.44 6.41 4.10
C GLY A 84 -2.45 4.91 3.85
N LEU A 85 -1.29 4.24 3.90
CA LEU A 85 -1.15 2.83 3.59
C LEU A 85 -1.12 1.96 4.85
N THR A 86 -0.15 2.16 5.73
CA THR A 86 0.08 1.33 6.93
C THR A 86 -0.10 2.09 8.24
N GLY A 87 -0.44 3.36 8.15
CA GLY A 87 -0.88 4.18 9.27
C GLY A 87 -2.41 4.16 9.43
N ARG A 88 -3.01 5.33 9.64
CA ARG A 88 -4.46 5.48 9.82
C ARG A 88 -5.28 4.98 8.63
N GLY A 89 -4.75 5.14 7.41
CA GLY A 89 -5.43 4.73 6.18
C GLY A 89 -5.81 3.26 6.13
N MET A 90 -5.04 2.40 6.80
CA MET A 90 -5.26 0.96 6.81
C MET A 90 -6.64 0.54 7.32
N MET A 91 -7.20 1.25 8.30
CA MET A 91 -8.48 0.89 8.92
C MET A 91 -9.69 1.62 8.35
N TRP A 92 -9.50 2.63 7.50
CA TRP A 92 -10.63 3.39 6.98
C TRP A 92 -11.58 2.53 6.15
N PHE A 93 -11.05 1.68 5.29
CA PHE A 93 -11.86 0.76 4.49
C PHE A 93 -12.40 -0.41 5.33
N GLU A 94 -11.64 -0.90 6.31
CA GLU A 94 -12.14 -1.93 7.22
C GLU A 94 -13.32 -1.41 8.07
N ASN A 95 -13.40 -0.11 8.32
CA ASN A 95 -14.55 0.51 8.97
C ASN A 95 -15.86 0.34 8.17
N CYS A 96 -15.81 0.05 6.88
CA CYS A 96 -16.97 -0.32 6.06
C CYS A 96 -17.49 -1.73 6.36
N SER A 97 -16.75 -2.54 7.13
CA SER A 97 -17.13 -3.91 7.47
C SER A 97 -18.01 -4.01 8.73
N ASP A 98 -18.46 -5.22 9.01
CA ASP A 98 -19.19 -5.58 10.23
C ASP A 98 -18.28 -5.91 11.43
N ASN A 99 -16.96 -5.75 11.27
CA ASN A 99 -15.98 -5.94 12.34
C ASN A 99 -15.76 -4.69 13.18
N LEU A 100 -15.97 -3.51 12.60
CA LEU A 100 -15.64 -2.24 13.24
C LEU A 100 -16.86 -1.32 13.38
N VAL A 101 -16.84 -0.55 14.43
CA VAL A 101 -17.72 0.60 14.67
C VAL A 101 -16.86 1.85 14.90
N THR A 102 -17.36 3.00 14.50
CA THR A 102 -16.71 4.28 14.76
C THR A 102 -16.67 4.55 16.25
N GLY A 103 -15.47 4.64 16.81
CA GLY A 103 -15.24 4.67 18.25
C GLY A 103 -15.42 6.04 18.90
N ARG A 104 -15.23 7.11 18.13
CA ARG A 104 -15.41 8.49 18.61
C ARG A 104 -16.17 9.31 17.57
N PRO A 105 -16.88 10.37 17.98
CA PRO A 105 -17.53 11.26 17.03
C PRO A 105 -16.54 11.82 16.01
N ASN A 106 -16.70 11.41 14.76
CA ASN A 106 -15.92 11.90 13.63
C ASN A 106 -16.77 11.79 12.37
N ALA A 107 -17.09 12.94 11.77
CA ALA A 107 -17.98 12.99 10.62
C ALA A 107 -17.43 12.22 9.41
N GLU A 108 -16.12 12.29 9.17
CA GLU A 108 -15.49 11.60 8.04
C GLU A 108 -15.48 10.08 8.24
N ALA A 109 -15.20 9.59 9.45
CA ALA A 109 -15.32 8.17 9.77
C ALA A 109 -16.75 7.65 9.57
N ALA A 110 -17.75 8.43 9.98
CA ALA A 110 -19.16 8.10 9.76
C ALA A 110 -19.53 8.10 8.28
N GLN A 111 -19.03 9.06 7.49
CA GLN A 111 -19.24 9.09 6.04
C GLN A 111 -18.65 7.86 5.35
N ILE A 112 -17.43 7.46 5.73
CA ILE A 112 -16.79 6.24 5.20
C ILE A 112 -17.63 5.00 5.58
N LYS A 113 -17.99 4.86 6.86
CA LYS A 113 -18.84 3.76 7.35
C LYS A 113 -20.15 3.63 6.60
N ASN A 114 -20.75 4.75 6.22
CA ASN A 114 -22.04 4.82 5.54
C ASN A 114 -21.92 4.86 4.01
N PHE A 115 -20.74 4.63 3.45
CA PHE A 115 -20.47 4.70 1.99
C PHE A 115 -20.81 6.07 1.38
N GLN A 116 -20.57 7.13 2.12
CA GLN A 116 -20.81 8.52 1.71
C GLN A 116 -19.52 9.28 1.39
N MET A 117 -18.47 8.54 1.04
CA MET A 117 -17.19 9.13 0.62
C MET A 117 -17.30 9.85 -0.72
N SER A 118 -16.51 10.90 -0.87
CA SER A 118 -16.27 11.59 -2.11
C SER A 118 -14.78 11.97 -2.24
N ALA A 119 -14.37 12.45 -3.39
CA ALA A 119 -13.00 12.95 -3.61
C ALA A 119 -12.60 14.07 -2.64
N SER A 120 -13.57 14.78 -2.06
CA SER A 120 -13.31 15.92 -1.15
C SER A 120 -13.38 15.56 0.33
N ASN A 121 -14.00 14.44 0.71
CA ASN A 121 -14.29 14.12 2.12
C ASN A 121 -13.83 12.73 2.57
N GLY A 122 -13.02 12.04 1.78
CA GLY A 122 -12.55 10.68 2.09
C GLY A 122 -11.39 10.60 3.09
N ARG A 123 -10.93 11.72 3.63
CA ARG A 123 -9.78 11.81 4.55
C ARG A 123 -8.57 11.00 4.06
N ASP A 124 -7.90 10.24 4.95
CA ASP A 124 -6.73 9.43 4.60
C ASP A 124 -7.04 8.35 3.53
N ALA A 125 -8.31 7.94 3.40
CA ALA A 125 -8.73 7.01 2.35
C ALA A 125 -8.65 7.61 0.94
N LYS A 126 -8.93 8.91 0.77
CA LYS A 126 -8.83 9.60 -0.52
C LYS A 126 -7.38 9.73 -1.01
N ASP A 127 -6.42 9.76 -0.08
CA ASP A 127 -5.01 9.96 -0.38
C ASP A 127 -4.35 8.67 -0.88
N ASN A 128 -5.03 7.52 -0.75
CA ASN A 128 -4.52 6.23 -1.25
C ASN A 128 -4.34 6.21 -2.76
N TRP A 129 -5.24 6.83 -3.52
CA TRP A 129 -5.12 6.86 -4.98
C TRP A 129 -3.83 7.54 -5.45
N PRO A 130 -3.56 8.81 -5.12
CA PRO A 130 -2.32 9.46 -5.53
C PRO A 130 -1.08 8.78 -4.95
N ALA A 131 -1.14 8.27 -3.72
CA ALA A 131 -0.03 7.57 -3.10
C ALA A 131 0.34 6.30 -3.88
N MET A 132 -0.63 5.47 -4.25
CA MET A 132 -0.35 4.26 -5.03
C MET A 132 0.18 4.58 -6.44
N TYR A 133 -0.33 5.63 -7.10
CA TYR A 133 0.24 6.05 -8.38
C TYR A 133 1.66 6.62 -8.27
N GLN A 134 2.02 7.23 -7.14
CA GLN A 134 3.43 7.60 -6.87
C GLN A 134 4.31 6.35 -6.73
N LEU A 135 3.82 5.30 -6.07
CA LEU A 135 4.54 4.03 -5.97
C LEU A 135 4.69 3.37 -7.34
N ILE A 136 3.63 3.38 -8.17
CA ILE A 136 3.67 2.90 -9.56
C ILE A 136 4.70 3.68 -10.38
N ALA A 137 4.75 5.00 -10.25
CA ALA A 137 5.72 5.84 -10.96
C ALA A 137 7.16 5.48 -10.57
N LYS A 138 7.45 5.34 -9.26
CA LYS A 138 8.77 4.90 -8.76
C LYS A 138 9.15 3.52 -9.32
N ALA A 139 8.22 2.58 -9.35
CA ALA A 139 8.44 1.25 -9.91
C ALA A 139 8.74 1.32 -11.41
N ASN A 140 7.97 2.09 -12.17
CA ASN A 140 8.19 2.29 -13.60
C ASN A 140 9.54 2.95 -13.89
N ASP A 141 10.02 3.86 -13.03
CA ASP A 141 11.34 4.47 -13.18
C ASP A 141 12.48 3.45 -13.00
N VAL A 142 12.36 2.55 -12.01
CA VAL A 142 13.32 1.44 -11.85
C VAL A 142 13.28 0.53 -13.08
N LEU A 143 12.09 0.12 -13.53
CA LEU A 143 11.93 -0.78 -14.68
C LEU A 143 12.44 -0.18 -16.00
N ARG A 144 12.36 1.14 -16.15
CA ARG A 144 12.83 1.86 -17.34
C ARG A 144 14.36 2.01 -17.37
N ASN A 145 14.98 2.27 -16.22
CA ASN A 145 16.37 2.67 -16.16
C ASN A 145 17.33 1.53 -15.80
N VAL A 146 17.03 0.76 -14.74
CA VAL A 146 17.97 -0.23 -14.18
C VAL A 146 18.39 -1.31 -15.16
N PRO A 147 17.54 -1.85 -16.06
CA PRO A 147 17.98 -2.85 -17.03
C PRO A 147 19.16 -2.42 -17.91
N ASN A 148 19.29 -1.12 -18.19
CA ASN A 148 20.30 -0.54 -19.08
C ASN A 148 21.53 0.01 -18.32
N MET A 149 21.55 -0.02 -16.98
CA MET A 149 22.68 0.47 -16.19
C MET A 149 23.84 -0.53 -16.20
N ASP A 150 25.05 -0.02 -16.03
CA ASP A 150 26.25 -0.86 -15.82
C ASP A 150 26.44 -1.13 -14.32
N VAL A 151 25.63 -2.06 -13.80
CA VAL A 151 25.65 -2.52 -12.41
C VAL A 151 25.58 -4.05 -12.36
N SER A 152 25.87 -4.66 -11.23
CA SER A 152 25.90 -6.12 -11.09
C SER A 152 24.58 -6.79 -11.51
N ALA A 153 24.68 -7.95 -12.15
CA ALA A 153 23.51 -8.70 -12.64
C ALA A 153 22.54 -9.08 -11.49
N ASN A 154 23.09 -9.37 -10.32
CA ASN A 154 22.29 -9.68 -9.13
C ASN A 154 21.47 -8.46 -8.68
N LEU A 155 22.10 -7.28 -8.58
CA LEU A 155 21.40 -6.05 -8.20
C LEU A 155 20.32 -5.69 -9.22
N LYS A 156 20.61 -5.83 -10.53
CA LYS A 156 19.59 -5.65 -11.59
C LYS A 156 18.39 -6.55 -11.37
N SER A 157 18.64 -7.85 -11.16
CA SER A 157 17.57 -8.84 -10.96
C SER A 157 16.70 -8.49 -9.75
N VAL A 158 17.33 -8.21 -8.61
CA VAL A 158 16.62 -7.87 -7.38
C VAL A 158 15.84 -6.56 -7.54
N ALA A 159 16.44 -5.54 -8.14
CA ALA A 159 15.80 -4.24 -8.33
C ALA A 159 14.58 -4.34 -9.25
N VAL A 160 14.71 -5.02 -10.37
CA VAL A 160 13.59 -5.27 -11.30
C VAL A 160 12.50 -6.10 -10.62
N GLY A 161 12.88 -7.13 -9.84
CA GLY A 161 11.95 -7.95 -9.08
C GLY A 161 11.18 -7.14 -8.02
N GLN A 162 11.85 -6.27 -7.28
CA GLN A 162 11.19 -5.38 -6.32
C GLN A 162 10.27 -4.38 -7.02
N ALA A 163 10.68 -3.81 -8.14
CA ALA A 163 9.85 -2.88 -8.88
C ALA A 163 8.57 -3.52 -9.41
N HIS A 164 8.64 -4.72 -9.97
CA HIS A 164 7.44 -5.49 -10.33
C HIS A 164 6.57 -5.79 -9.12
N PHE A 165 7.16 -6.23 -8.01
CA PHE A 165 6.40 -6.49 -6.78
C PHE A 165 5.64 -5.25 -6.31
N TYR A 166 6.30 -4.10 -6.16
CA TYR A 166 5.67 -2.89 -5.65
C TYR A 166 4.66 -2.30 -6.63
N ARG A 167 4.84 -2.44 -7.93
CA ARG A 167 3.83 -2.05 -8.91
C ARG A 167 2.59 -2.93 -8.81
N GLY A 168 2.76 -4.24 -8.81
CA GLY A 168 1.68 -5.19 -8.62
C GLY A 168 0.97 -4.99 -7.28
N PHE A 169 1.70 -4.71 -6.20
CA PHE A 169 1.17 -4.39 -4.88
C PHE A 169 0.31 -3.12 -4.91
N ALA A 170 0.78 -2.06 -5.56
CA ALA A 170 0.03 -0.81 -5.67
C ALA A 170 -1.29 -0.99 -6.44
N TYR A 171 -1.26 -1.71 -7.55
CA TYR A 171 -2.49 -2.04 -8.29
C TYR A 171 -3.41 -2.98 -7.51
N LEU A 172 -2.88 -3.93 -6.74
CA LEU A 172 -3.68 -4.79 -5.86
C LEU A 172 -4.35 -4.00 -4.74
N TRP A 173 -3.73 -2.90 -4.28
CA TRP A 173 -4.36 -1.99 -3.32
C TRP A 173 -5.48 -1.18 -3.95
N LEU A 174 -5.34 -0.76 -5.21
CA LEU A 174 -6.32 0.09 -5.90
C LEU A 174 -7.50 -0.70 -6.50
N ALA A 175 -7.22 -1.84 -7.13
CA ALA A 175 -8.20 -2.55 -7.94
C ALA A 175 -9.50 -2.89 -7.19
N PRO A 176 -9.48 -3.45 -5.97
CA PRO A 176 -10.71 -3.85 -5.29
C PRO A 176 -11.55 -2.69 -4.76
N TYR A 177 -10.98 -1.47 -4.65
CA TYR A 177 -11.71 -0.30 -4.12
C TYR A 177 -12.20 0.65 -5.20
N TYR A 178 -11.49 0.72 -6.32
CA TYR A 178 -11.74 1.75 -7.35
C TYR A 178 -12.06 1.17 -8.72
N GLY A 179 -11.90 -0.13 -8.91
CA GLY A 179 -12.21 -0.85 -10.14
C GLY A 179 -13.49 -1.67 -10.01
N ASP A 180 -14.12 -1.93 -11.17
CA ASP A 180 -15.25 -2.81 -11.25
C ASP A 180 -15.27 -3.55 -12.61
N ASN A 181 -16.14 -4.52 -12.77
CA ASN A 181 -16.34 -5.25 -14.02
C ASN A 181 -17.59 -4.73 -14.76
N GLY A 182 -17.99 -3.51 -14.50
CA GLY A 182 -19.16 -2.86 -15.05
C GLY A 182 -18.81 -1.56 -15.79
N PRO A 183 -19.72 -0.59 -15.82
CA PRO A 183 -19.59 0.63 -16.63
C PRO A 183 -18.42 1.54 -16.18
N ASN A 184 -17.94 1.39 -14.96
CA ASN A 184 -16.80 2.18 -14.47
C ASN A 184 -15.45 1.59 -14.90
N GLY A 185 -15.41 0.31 -15.26
CA GLY A 185 -14.22 -0.39 -15.71
C GLY A 185 -13.14 -0.56 -14.64
N GLY A 186 -11.95 -0.94 -15.08
CA GLY A 186 -10.78 -1.04 -14.20
C GLY A 186 -10.20 0.33 -13.84
N ILE A 187 -8.99 0.32 -13.33
CA ILE A 187 -8.21 1.53 -13.03
C ILE A 187 -7.15 1.77 -14.12
N PRO A 188 -6.79 3.04 -14.44
CA PRO A 188 -5.83 3.34 -15.50
C PRO A 188 -4.52 2.58 -15.30
N ILE A 189 -4.02 1.95 -16.36
CA ILE A 189 -2.77 1.19 -16.34
C ILE A 189 -1.64 2.05 -16.89
N VAL A 190 -0.64 2.32 -16.04
CA VAL A 190 0.58 3.07 -16.38
C VAL A 190 1.79 2.15 -16.15
N THR A 191 2.57 1.91 -17.20
CA THR A 191 3.75 1.05 -17.16
C THR A 191 5.02 1.83 -17.50
N GLU A 192 6.18 1.17 -17.41
CA GLU A 192 7.46 1.70 -17.86
C GLU A 192 7.48 2.10 -19.33
N ASN A 193 6.59 1.49 -20.14
CA ASN A 193 6.45 1.78 -21.57
C ASN A 193 5.47 2.94 -21.86
N THR A 194 4.71 3.39 -20.89
CA THR A 194 3.82 4.56 -21.03
C THR A 194 4.67 5.81 -21.13
N PRO A 195 4.50 6.63 -22.19
CA PRO A 195 5.24 7.88 -22.32
C PRO A 195 5.00 8.80 -21.11
N THR A 196 6.07 9.41 -20.59
CA THR A 196 5.96 10.34 -19.43
C THR A 196 5.19 11.61 -19.76
N THR A 197 4.97 11.88 -21.04
CA THR A 197 4.13 12.99 -21.56
C THR A 197 2.66 12.62 -21.72
N ASP A 198 2.29 11.34 -21.51
CA ASP A 198 0.93 10.82 -21.70
C ASP A 198 0.56 9.85 -20.58
N LEU A 199 0.50 10.37 -19.36
CA LEU A 199 0.18 9.58 -18.16
C LEU A 199 -1.34 9.50 -17.88
N ASP A 200 -2.15 10.29 -18.58
CA ASP A 200 -3.62 10.29 -18.47
C ASP A 200 -4.20 9.13 -19.30
N GLN A 201 -4.02 7.92 -18.81
CA GLN A 201 -4.47 6.72 -19.47
C GLN A 201 -5.95 6.43 -19.21
N PRO A 202 -6.70 5.95 -20.21
CA PRO A 202 -8.10 5.56 -20.00
C PRO A 202 -8.21 4.36 -19.07
N ARG A 203 -9.36 4.24 -18.41
CA ARG A 203 -9.69 3.03 -17.66
C ARG A 203 -9.88 1.84 -18.62
N PRO A 204 -9.33 0.67 -18.35
CA PRO A 204 -9.68 -0.54 -19.08
C PRO A 204 -11.16 -0.89 -18.86
N ALA A 205 -11.76 -1.57 -19.82
CA ALA A 205 -13.20 -1.91 -19.78
C ALA A 205 -13.59 -2.79 -18.57
N SER A 206 -12.64 -3.49 -17.98
CA SER A 206 -12.84 -4.37 -16.83
C SER A 206 -11.65 -4.31 -15.88
N VAL A 207 -11.91 -4.42 -14.59
CA VAL A 207 -10.88 -4.58 -13.54
C VAL A 207 -10.10 -5.89 -13.69
N LEU A 208 -10.59 -6.86 -14.45
CA LEU A 208 -9.84 -8.10 -14.73
C LEU A 208 -8.52 -7.81 -15.45
N ALA A 209 -8.47 -6.79 -16.31
CA ALA A 209 -7.21 -6.36 -16.93
C ALA A 209 -6.16 -5.89 -15.89
N ASN A 210 -6.61 -5.26 -14.82
CA ASN A 210 -5.72 -4.90 -13.71
C ASN A 210 -5.24 -6.14 -12.96
N TYR A 211 -6.12 -7.10 -12.68
CA TYR A 211 -5.71 -8.34 -12.01
C TYR A 211 -4.75 -9.16 -12.86
N ASP A 212 -4.96 -9.24 -14.18
CA ASP A 212 -4.00 -9.92 -15.07
C ASP A 212 -2.63 -9.24 -15.05
N MET A 213 -2.58 -7.90 -15.06
CA MET A 213 -1.34 -7.15 -14.91
C MET A 213 -0.68 -7.40 -13.55
N ILE A 214 -1.46 -7.42 -12.46
CA ILE A 214 -0.94 -7.72 -11.12
C ILE A 214 -0.31 -9.12 -11.09
N LEU A 215 -0.96 -10.11 -11.67
CA LEU A 215 -0.44 -11.48 -11.72
C LEU A 215 0.83 -11.58 -12.54
N ASP A 216 0.91 -10.88 -13.69
CA ASP A 216 2.13 -10.81 -14.52
C ASP A 216 3.30 -10.16 -13.75
N ASP A 217 3.02 -9.04 -13.06
CA ASP A 217 4.01 -8.38 -12.22
C ASP A 217 4.49 -9.28 -11.06
N MET A 218 3.59 -9.98 -10.38
CA MET A 218 3.95 -10.90 -9.30
C MET A 218 4.74 -12.12 -9.80
N ASP A 219 4.43 -12.65 -10.98
CA ASP A 219 5.20 -13.73 -11.59
C ASP A 219 6.61 -13.27 -11.97
N LYS A 220 6.77 -12.08 -12.56
CA LYS A 220 8.08 -11.47 -12.86
C LYS A 220 8.87 -11.19 -11.58
N ALA A 221 8.21 -10.68 -10.56
CA ALA A 221 8.81 -10.47 -9.24
C ALA A 221 9.31 -11.80 -8.65
N ALA A 222 8.48 -12.84 -8.64
CA ALA A 222 8.86 -14.14 -8.11
C ALA A 222 10.02 -14.81 -8.88
N ALA A 223 10.12 -14.57 -10.19
CA ALA A 223 11.23 -15.07 -11.00
C ALA A 223 12.57 -14.40 -10.64
N SER A 224 12.55 -13.14 -10.22
CA SER A 224 13.72 -12.30 -10.00
C SER A 224 14.12 -12.17 -8.53
N LEU A 225 13.18 -12.32 -7.59
CA LEU A 225 13.43 -12.14 -6.17
C LEU A 225 14.02 -13.38 -5.50
N PRO A 226 14.86 -13.21 -4.46
CA PRO A 226 15.37 -14.31 -3.64
C PRO A 226 14.25 -14.99 -2.84
N LEU A 227 14.55 -16.14 -2.28
CA LEU A 227 13.79 -16.73 -1.18
C LEU A 227 14.09 -15.97 0.13
N PHE A 228 13.20 -16.06 1.12
CA PHE A 228 13.37 -15.35 2.40
C PHE A 228 14.67 -15.73 3.11
N SER A 229 15.01 -17.03 3.11
CA SER A 229 16.25 -17.53 3.72
C SER A 229 17.55 -17.02 3.08
N GLN A 230 17.45 -16.37 1.93
CA GLN A 230 18.58 -15.78 1.21
C GLN A 230 18.74 -14.28 1.48
N LEU A 231 17.79 -13.68 2.23
CA LEU A 231 17.89 -12.27 2.66
C LEU A 231 18.85 -12.16 3.84
N SER A 232 19.62 -11.08 3.87
CA SER A 232 20.31 -10.65 5.08
C SER A 232 19.31 -10.05 6.10
N GLU A 233 19.67 -9.97 7.36
CA GLU A 233 18.83 -9.32 8.37
C GLU A 233 18.54 -7.86 8.05
N ASP A 234 19.50 -7.16 7.42
CA ASP A 234 19.35 -5.78 6.97
C ASP A 234 18.30 -5.63 5.83
N ASP A 235 18.00 -6.73 5.13
CA ASP A 235 17.01 -6.76 4.05
C ASP A 235 15.64 -7.29 4.51
N TYR A 236 15.46 -7.63 5.77
CA TYR A 236 14.17 -8.03 6.29
C TYR A 236 13.14 -6.90 6.09
N GLY A 237 11.93 -7.27 5.69
CA GLY A 237 10.89 -6.32 5.26
C GLY A 237 10.92 -5.99 3.76
N ARG A 238 11.95 -6.42 3.03
CA ARG A 238 11.96 -6.33 1.55
C ARG A 238 11.18 -7.49 0.92
N PRO A 239 10.62 -7.30 -0.27
CA PRO A 239 9.87 -8.36 -0.95
C PRO A 239 10.77 -9.55 -1.31
N HIS A 240 10.20 -10.73 -1.22
CA HIS A 240 10.84 -11.97 -1.59
C HIS A 240 9.87 -12.89 -2.35
N ARG A 241 10.38 -13.98 -2.92
CA ARG A 241 9.63 -14.85 -3.84
C ARG A 241 8.30 -15.36 -3.27
N ALA A 242 8.29 -15.82 -2.03
CA ALA A 242 7.07 -16.32 -1.41
C ALA A 242 6.03 -15.21 -1.18
N ALA A 243 6.47 -13.97 -0.91
CA ALA A 243 5.58 -12.82 -0.81
C ALA A 243 4.88 -12.54 -2.15
N ALA A 244 5.64 -12.58 -3.26
CA ALA A 244 5.05 -12.40 -4.59
C ALA A 244 3.99 -13.45 -4.90
N TRP A 245 4.24 -14.73 -4.61
CA TRP A 245 3.23 -15.79 -4.80
C TRP A 245 2.01 -15.61 -3.90
N ALA A 246 2.20 -15.22 -2.65
CA ALA A 246 1.09 -15.03 -1.72
C ALA A 246 0.20 -13.84 -2.13
N PHE A 247 0.79 -12.73 -2.60
CA PHE A 247 0.03 -11.60 -3.14
C PHE A 247 -0.63 -11.93 -4.49
N ALA A 248 0.00 -12.75 -5.34
CA ALA A 248 -0.62 -13.28 -6.54
C ALA A 248 -1.86 -14.13 -6.20
N ALA A 249 -1.79 -14.98 -5.19
CA ALA A 249 -2.95 -15.74 -4.72
C ALA A 249 -4.10 -14.83 -4.28
N ARG A 250 -3.79 -13.76 -3.53
CA ARG A 250 -4.79 -12.77 -3.09
C ARG A 250 -5.39 -12.00 -4.28
N ALA A 251 -4.57 -11.60 -5.25
CA ALA A 251 -5.05 -10.95 -6.47
C ALA A 251 -5.99 -11.85 -7.26
N ALA A 252 -5.60 -13.10 -7.46
CA ALA A 252 -6.42 -14.10 -8.13
C ALA A 252 -7.74 -14.36 -7.36
N LEU A 253 -7.72 -14.37 -6.02
CA LEU A 253 -8.92 -14.52 -5.21
C LEU A 253 -9.90 -13.35 -5.41
N TYR A 254 -9.40 -12.12 -5.50
CA TYR A 254 -10.26 -10.97 -5.77
C TYR A 254 -10.79 -10.96 -7.21
N ALA A 255 -9.97 -11.38 -8.18
CA ALA A 255 -10.42 -11.55 -9.57
C ALA A 255 -11.51 -12.64 -9.72
N ALA A 256 -11.45 -13.68 -8.89
CA ALA A 256 -12.41 -14.80 -8.91
C ALA A 256 -13.86 -14.36 -8.59
N GLN A 257 -14.06 -13.20 -8.00
CA GLN A 257 -15.39 -12.56 -7.87
C GLN A 257 -16.04 -12.32 -9.23
N TRP A 258 -15.26 -12.01 -10.25
CA TRP A 258 -15.72 -11.64 -11.57
C TRP A 258 -15.61 -12.78 -12.58
N ASP A 259 -14.60 -13.65 -12.40
CA ASP A 259 -14.38 -14.83 -13.23
C ASP A 259 -13.87 -16.00 -12.38
N ALA A 260 -14.71 -17.01 -12.22
CA ALA A 260 -14.41 -18.19 -11.39
C ALA A 260 -13.17 -18.98 -11.87
N ALA A 261 -12.70 -18.80 -13.10
CA ALA A 261 -11.48 -19.44 -13.60
C ALA A 261 -10.24 -19.04 -12.78
N TYR A 262 -10.26 -17.87 -12.14
CA TYR A 262 -9.16 -17.41 -11.28
C TYR A 262 -8.99 -18.26 -10.01
N TYR A 263 -10.00 -19.00 -9.54
CA TYR A 263 -9.81 -19.91 -8.40
C TYR A 263 -8.74 -20.97 -8.66
N GLN A 264 -8.54 -21.41 -9.90
CA GLN A 264 -7.44 -22.34 -10.22
C GLN A 264 -6.07 -21.67 -10.05
N LYS A 265 -5.96 -20.39 -10.40
CA LYS A 265 -4.74 -19.61 -10.15
C LYS A 265 -4.49 -19.44 -8.63
N VAL A 266 -5.56 -19.22 -7.82
CA VAL A 266 -5.43 -19.18 -6.35
C VAL A 266 -4.80 -20.46 -5.83
N ILE A 267 -5.33 -21.64 -6.22
CA ILE A 267 -4.80 -22.93 -5.78
C ILE A 267 -3.31 -23.05 -6.17
N ALA A 268 -2.99 -22.75 -7.43
CA ALA A 268 -1.62 -22.88 -7.93
C ALA A 268 -0.61 -21.97 -7.20
N TYR A 269 -0.98 -20.73 -6.89
CA TYR A 269 -0.11 -19.82 -6.14
C TYR A 269 0.00 -20.20 -4.67
N CYS A 270 -1.09 -20.62 -4.04
CA CYS A 270 -1.07 -21.12 -2.66
C CYS A 270 -0.16 -22.36 -2.56
N ASP A 271 -0.22 -23.27 -3.51
CA ASP A 271 0.62 -24.46 -3.54
C ASP A 271 2.12 -24.13 -3.62
N LYS A 272 2.51 -23.12 -4.38
CA LYS A 272 3.90 -22.65 -4.42
C LYS A 272 4.41 -22.23 -3.04
N VAL A 273 3.56 -21.62 -2.22
CA VAL A 273 3.91 -21.19 -0.85
C VAL A 273 3.86 -22.36 0.14
N ILE A 274 2.80 -23.18 0.07
CA ILE A 274 2.58 -24.31 1.01
C ILE A 274 3.66 -25.39 0.85
N ASN A 275 4.13 -25.60 -0.36
CA ASN A 275 5.12 -26.62 -0.68
C ASN A 275 6.57 -26.18 -0.49
N LEU A 276 6.81 -24.96 0.03
CA LEU A 276 8.16 -24.54 0.41
C LEU A 276 8.76 -25.48 1.49
N THR A 277 10.04 -25.75 1.36
CA THR A 277 10.76 -26.69 2.23
C THR A 277 12.01 -26.06 2.84
N GLY A 278 12.65 -26.79 3.77
CA GLY A 278 13.88 -26.31 4.40
C GLY A 278 13.66 -25.04 5.21
N ALA A 279 14.59 -24.10 5.11
CA ALA A 279 14.56 -22.82 5.81
C ALA A 279 13.44 -21.88 5.34
N ASP A 280 12.87 -22.12 4.16
CA ASP A 280 11.77 -21.31 3.62
C ASP A 280 10.39 -21.89 3.90
N LYS A 281 10.31 -23.06 4.55
CA LYS A 281 9.04 -23.68 4.92
C LYS A 281 8.19 -22.70 5.74
N ARG A 282 6.93 -22.54 5.34
CA ARG A 282 5.95 -21.75 6.08
C ARG A 282 5.06 -22.68 6.92
N ALA A 283 4.70 -22.21 8.11
CA ALA A 283 3.84 -22.94 9.05
C ALA A 283 3.03 -21.96 9.89
N LEU A 284 1.92 -22.43 10.46
CA LEU A 284 1.22 -21.67 11.49
C LEU A 284 2.10 -21.58 12.73
N TYR A 285 2.27 -20.38 13.28
CA TYR A 285 2.92 -20.22 14.59
C TYR A 285 2.08 -20.93 15.66
N PRO A 286 2.69 -21.74 16.54
CA PRO A 286 1.93 -22.66 17.40
C PRO A 286 0.93 -22.00 18.34
N ASP A 287 1.25 -20.81 18.83
CA ASP A 287 0.45 -20.07 19.81
C ASP A 287 -0.02 -18.72 19.23
N TYR A 288 -1.28 -18.67 18.82
CA TYR A 288 -1.86 -17.43 18.26
C TYR A 288 -1.73 -16.23 19.21
N THR A 289 -1.79 -16.44 20.51
CA THR A 289 -1.73 -15.36 21.52
C THR A 289 -0.37 -14.68 21.56
N LYS A 290 0.66 -15.33 21.03
CA LYS A 290 2.03 -14.84 20.95
C LYS A 290 2.44 -14.40 19.56
N LEU A 291 1.63 -14.68 18.54
CA LEU A 291 1.98 -14.39 17.15
C LEU A 291 2.30 -12.89 16.92
N PHE A 292 1.52 -12.00 17.52
CA PHE A 292 1.65 -10.55 17.34
C PHE A 292 2.52 -9.90 18.44
N ARG A 293 3.66 -10.50 18.73
CA ARG A 293 4.65 -9.98 19.66
C ARG A 293 5.94 -9.62 18.93
N PRO A 294 6.65 -8.53 19.35
CA PRO A 294 7.87 -8.08 18.67
C PRO A 294 8.94 -9.18 18.51
N GLU A 295 9.09 -10.05 19.51
CA GLU A 295 10.05 -11.17 19.47
C GLU A 295 9.73 -12.23 18.40
N ASN A 296 8.53 -12.22 17.84
CA ASN A 296 8.07 -13.14 16.80
C ASN A 296 7.96 -12.46 15.41
N ASN A 297 8.49 -11.24 15.26
CA ASN A 297 8.65 -10.63 13.96
C ASN A 297 9.40 -11.58 13.02
N PHE A 298 8.91 -11.71 11.79
CA PHE A 298 9.48 -12.60 10.77
C PHE A 298 9.50 -14.10 11.12
N CYS A 299 8.66 -14.55 12.05
CA CYS A 299 8.49 -15.98 12.32
C CYS A 299 8.02 -16.74 11.06
N GLU A 300 8.00 -18.08 11.14
CA GLU A 300 7.64 -18.96 10.02
C GLU A 300 6.23 -18.72 9.46
N GLU A 301 5.33 -18.10 10.21
CA GLU A 301 3.99 -17.76 9.73
C GLU A 301 3.98 -16.45 8.91
N TYR A 302 4.85 -15.50 9.20
CA TYR A 302 4.89 -14.24 8.48
C TYR A 302 5.50 -14.41 7.09
N ILE A 303 4.73 -14.11 6.04
CA ILE A 303 5.22 -14.19 4.66
C ILE A 303 5.77 -12.84 4.23
N PHE A 304 5.05 -11.76 4.49
CA PHE A 304 5.56 -10.42 4.22
C PHE A 304 5.15 -9.47 5.34
N SER A 305 6.14 -8.89 5.98
CA SER A 305 5.95 -7.99 7.11
C SER A 305 6.89 -6.78 6.97
N LEU A 306 6.40 -5.62 7.35
CA LEU A 306 7.22 -4.43 7.51
C LEU A 306 8.02 -4.53 8.81
N LEU A 307 9.16 -3.86 8.86
CA LEU A 307 9.99 -3.78 10.06
C LEU A 307 9.27 -3.02 11.17
N GLY A 308 9.35 -3.55 12.39
CA GLY A 308 9.02 -2.81 13.61
C GLY A 308 10.25 -2.06 14.12
N ASN A 309 10.11 -0.77 14.37
CA ASN A 309 11.19 0.07 14.89
C ASN A 309 10.59 1.16 15.80
N ALA A 310 11.11 1.31 17.01
CA ALA A 310 10.62 2.29 17.97
C ALA A 310 10.85 3.76 17.54
N THR A 311 11.74 4.02 16.59
CA THR A 311 12.02 5.37 16.10
C THR A 311 11.17 5.71 14.86
N GLU A 312 11.09 4.81 13.88
CA GLU A 312 10.48 5.05 12.57
C GLU A 312 9.50 3.95 12.14
N GLY A 313 9.24 2.98 13.00
CA GLY A 313 8.39 1.84 12.71
C GLY A 313 6.90 2.17 12.56
N PRO A 314 6.06 1.15 12.33
CA PRO A 314 4.63 1.32 12.11
C PRO A 314 3.94 2.03 13.28
N LYS A 315 3.10 3.01 12.96
CA LYS A 315 2.34 3.80 13.95
C LYS A 315 0.91 3.30 14.14
N PHE A 316 0.43 2.52 13.19
CA PHE A 316 -0.94 2.01 13.16
C PHE A 316 -1.37 1.30 14.45
N HIS A 317 -0.50 0.47 15.02
CA HIS A 317 -0.85 -0.33 16.19
C HIS A 317 -1.29 0.55 17.37
N GLY A 318 -0.50 1.59 17.69
CA GLY A 318 -0.85 2.51 18.78
C GLY A 318 -2.10 3.33 18.53
N MET A 319 -2.40 3.64 17.26
CA MET A 319 -3.58 4.43 16.90
C MET A 319 -4.89 3.66 17.00
N SER A 320 -4.83 2.33 16.95
CA SER A 320 -6.00 1.47 16.95
C SER A 320 -6.62 1.32 18.33
N PHE A 321 -5.94 1.74 19.40
CA PHE A 321 -6.42 1.59 20.76
C PHE A 321 -7.49 2.63 21.12
N GLN A 322 -8.16 2.38 22.24
CA GLN A 322 -9.14 3.29 22.82
C GLN A 322 -8.54 4.67 23.09
N ASN A 323 -9.31 5.72 22.82
CA ASN A 323 -8.96 7.09 23.17
C ASN A 323 -9.26 7.36 24.65
N GLY A 324 -8.23 7.77 25.40
CA GLY A 324 -8.37 8.20 26.79
C GLY A 324 -8.69 7.10 27.80
N GLY A 325 -8.76 7.44 29.06
CA GLY A 325 -9.12 6.54 30.14
C GLY A 325 -8.03 5.60 30.65
N TRP A 326 -6.87 5.53 29.99
CA TRP A 326 -5.76 4.67 30.40
C TRP A 326 -4.84 5.34 31.43
N GLY A 327 -4.85 6.68 31.52
CA GLY A 327 -3.97 7.46 32.38
C GLY A 327 -2.52 7.61 31.91
N TYR A 328 -2.07 6.72 31.05
CA TYR A 328 -0.66 6.61 30.66
C TYR A 328 -0.40 6.91 29.17
N TYR A 329 -1.40 6.65 28.32
CA TYR A 329 -1.28 6.84 26.87
C TYR A 329 -2.65 7.14 26.27
N ASN A 330 -2.75 8.23 25.52
CA ASN A 330 -3.95 8.56 24.76
C ASN A 330 -3.74 8.17 23.30
N THR A 331 -4.73 7.51 22.73
CA THR A 331 -4.78 7.16 21.32
C THR A 331 -5.96 7.83 20.64
N TRP A 332 -6.13 7.58 19.37
CA TRP A 332 -7.21 8.22 18.62
C TRP A 332 -8.57 7.55 18.80
N GLY A 333 -8.62 6.24 19.03
CA GLY A 333 -9.84 5.48 19.28
C GLY A 333 -10.89 5.61 18.18
N PHE A 334 -10.48 5.82 16.93
CA PHE A 334 -11.41 6.01 15.81
C PHE A 334 -12.24 4.77 15.52
N PHE A 335 -11.65 3.59 15.69
CA PHE A 335 -12.22 2.31 15.31
C PHE A 335 -12.26 1.38 16.52
N GLN A 336 -13.34 0.63 16.65
CA GLN A 336 -13.51 -0.30 17.76
C GLN A 336 -14.17 -1.59 17.29
N PRO A 337 -13.85 -2.73 17.91
CA PRO A 337 -14.51 -4.00 17.63
C PRO A 337 -16.02 -3.92 17.83
N THR A 338 -16.77 -4.61 16.97
CA THR A 338 -18.22 -4.76 17.15
C THR A 338 -18.53 -5.94 18.09
N LEU A 339 -19.72 -5.92 18.67
CA LEU A 339 -20.26 -7.05 19.44
C LEU A 339 -20.47 -8.29 18.55
N GLU A 340 -20.79 -8.07 17.28
CA GLU A 340 -20.96 -9.13 16.28
C GLU A 340 -19.63 -9.88 16.05
N LEU A 341 -18.52 -9.17 15.95
CA LEU A 341 -17.21 -9.81 15.87
C LEU A 341 -16.88 -10.58 17.16
N TYR A 342 -17.12 -10.00 18.34
CA TYR A 342 -16.90 -10.67 19.61
C TYR A 342 -17.68 -11.98 19.70
N LYS A 343 -18.94 -12.01 19.24
CA LYS A 343 -19.81 -13.20 19.21
C LYS A 343 -19.46 -14.21 18.11
N ALA A 344 -18.69 -13.81 17.09
CA ALA A 344 -18.27 -14.72 16.02
C ALA A 344 -17.24 -15.75 16.49
N PHE A 345 -16.51 -15.45 17.56
CA PHE A 345 -15.59 -16.42 18.18
C PHE A 345 -16.35 -17.49 18.95
N GLU A 346 -16.06 -18.75 18.67
CA GLU A 346 -16.63 -19.89 19.35
C GLU A 346 -16.22 -19.95 20.83
N ALA A 347 -16.97 -20.68 21.63
CA ALA A 347 -16.56 -20.96 23.01
C ALA A 347 -15.21 -21.71 23.04
N GLY A 348 -14.26 -21.19 23.80
CA GLY A 348 -12.90 -21.74 23.88
C GLY A 348 -11.95 -21.27 22.78
N ASP A 349 -12.39 -20.42 21.84
CA ASP A 349 -11.50 -19.86 20.81
C ASP A 349 -10.49 -18.90 21.45
N THR A 350 -9.22 -19.29 21.48
CA THR A 350 -8.14 -18.49 22.08
C THR A 350 -7.85 -17.20 21.34
N ARG A 351 -8.27 -17.09 20.08
CA ARG A 351 -8.07 -15.90 19.26
C ARG A 351 -8.89 -14.71 19.73
N ARG A 352 -10.07 -14.94 20.34
CA ARG A 352 -10.92 -13.86 20.86
C ARG A 352 -10.15 -12.98 21.83
N ASP A 353 -9.58 -13.60 22.87
CA ASP A 353 -8.90 -12.89 23.95
C ASP A 353 -7.55 -12.28 23.48
N ALA A 354 -6.97 -12.81 22.41
CA ALA A 354 -5.79 -12.23 21.77
C ALA A 354 -6.11 -11.07 20.82
N THR A 355 -7.35 -11.00 20.32
CA THR A 355 -7.77 -10.01 19.30
C THR A 355 -8.49 -8.82 19.90
N ILE A 356 -9.37 -9.05 20.87
CA ILE A 356 -10.27 -8.05 21.45
C ILE A 356 -9.99 -7.90 22.93
N LEU A 357 -9.81 -6.66 23.39
CA LEU A 357 -9.81 -6.32 24.80
C LEU A 357 -11.21 -5.86 25.19
N TYR A 358 -11.79 -6.51 26.20
CA TYR A 358 -13.14 -6.27 26.70
C TYR A 358 -13.16 -6.20 28.23
N PRO A 359 -14.23 -5.62 28.84
CA PRO A 359 -14.30 -5.43 30.29
C PRO A 359 -14.04 -6.70 31.12
N GLY A 360 -13.24 -6.56 32.17
CA GLY A 360 -12.84 -7.62 33.05
C GLY A 360 -11.52 -8.32 32.73
N GLN A 361 -10.91 -8.00 31.57
CA GLN A 361 -9.59 -8.51 31.26
C GLN A 361 -8.48 -7.70 31.96
N HIS A 362 -7.41 -8.41 32.31
CA HIS A 362 -6.17 -7.83 32.84
C HIS A 362 -5.13 -7.74 31.73
N ILE A 363 -4.42 -6.63 31.68
CA ILE A 363 -3.30 -6.42 30.76
C ILE A 363 -2.20 -5.61 31.45
N THR A 364 -0.97 -5.79 31.04
CA THR A 364 0.09 -4.83 31.31
C THR A 364 0.10 -3.78 30.19
N PHE A 365 0.13 -2.51 30.56
CA PHE A 365 0.19 -1.41 29.60
C PHE A 365 1.20 -0.37 30.06
N ILE A 366 2.30 -0.25 29.33
CA ILE A 366 3.44 0.64 29.67
C ILE A 366 3.93 0.38 31.10
N GLY A 367 4.10 -0.90 31.47
CA GLY A 367 4.55 -1.33 32.78
C GLY A 367 3.51 -1.23 33.91
N HIS A 368 2.28 -0.81 33.61
CA HIS A 368 1.20 -0.69 34.59
C HIS A 368 0.19 -1.84 34.45
N ASP A 369 -0.27 -2.37 35.58
CA ASP A 369 -1.36 -3.36 35.60
C ASP A 369 -2.71 -2.65 35.40
N ILE A 370 -3.45 -3.05 34.40
CA ILE A 370 -4.72 -2.44 33.98
C ILE A 370 -5.82 -3.48 34.06
N HIS A 371 -6.85 -3.18 34.83
CA HIS A 371 -8.12 -3.89 34.81
C HIS A 371 -9.08 -3.22 33.85
N PHE A 372 -9.13 -3.66 32.62
CA PHE A 372 -9.90 -2.98 31.58
C PHE A 372 -11.40 -2.91 31.93
N GLY A 373 -11.96 -1.72 31.83
CA GLY A 373 -13.37 -1.47 32.11
C GLY A 373 -13.73 -1.38 33.59
N VAL A 374 -12.77 -1.52 34.51
CA VAL A 374 -13.02 -1.47 35.96
C VAL A 374 -12.24 -0.31 36.60
N SER A 375 -10.92 -0.29 36.48
CA SER A 375 -10.06 0.78 37.02
C SER A 375 -8.62 0.59 36.52
N PRO A 376 -7.84 1.65 36.25
CA PRO A 376 -8.22 3.04 36.13
C PRO A 376 -8.89 3.38 34.79
N ALA A 377 -9.08 2.37 33.93
CA ALA A 377 -9.58 2.56 32.57
C ALA A 377 -11.09 2.80 32.56
N THR A 378 -11.50 4.04 32.44
CA THR A 378 -12.85 4.35 32.04
C THR A 378 -13.04 3.96 30.59
N ILE A 379 -14.12 3.25 30.27
CA ILE A 379 -14.39 2.85 28.91
C ILE A 379 -14.95 4.07 28.13
N SER A 380 -14.08 4.81 27.47
CA SER A 380 -14.49 5.82 26.49
C SER A 380 -14.63 5.16 25.11
N SER A 381 -15.46 4.13 25.03
CA SER A 381 -15.64 3.31 23.84
C SER A 381 -17.11 3.15 23.52
N THR A 382 -17.49 3.35 22.25
CA THR A 382 -18.86 3.13 21.77
C THR A 382 -19.30 1.68 21.94
N SER A 383 -18.40 0.73 21.69
CA SER A 383 -18.68 -0.71 21.84
C SER A 383 -18.35 -1.27 23.21
N GLY A 384 -17.66 -0.52 24.08
CA GLY A 384 -17.11 -1.02 25.34
C GLY A 384 -15.87 -1.89 25.18
N MET A 385 -15.32 -2.00 23.97
CA MET A 385 -14.19 -2.87 23.63
C MET A 385 -13.11 -2.08 22.90
N THR A 386 -11.90 -2.63 22.81
CA THR A 386 -10.81 -2.09 21.98
C THR A 386 -9.95 -3.22 21.40
N PHE A 387 -8.98 -2.88 20.56
CA PHE A 387 -8.06 -3.86 20.01
C PHE A 387 -7.10 -4.38 21.08
N ARG A 388 -6.78 -5.67 21.03
CA ARG A 388 -5.73 -6.30 21.84
C ARG A 388 -4.61 -6.84 20.96
N LYS A 389 -4.90 -7.26 19.75
CA LYS A 389 -3.98 -7.96 18.83
C LYS A 389 -2.59 -7.30 18.72
N PHE A 390 -2.52 -5.99 18.80
CA PHE A 390 -1.29 -5.21 18.59
C PHE A 390 -0.76 -4.54 19.86
N MET A 391 -1.21 -4.99 21.04
CA MET A 391 -0.84 -4.35 22.32
C MET A 391 0.50 -4.76 22.88
N ALA A 392 1.05 -5.90 22.46
CA ALA A 392 2.27 -6.45 23.05
C ALA A 392 3.46 -5.46 23.12
N PRO A 393 3.78 -4.64 22.09
CA PRO A 393 4.86 -3.67 22.22
C PRO A 393 4.58 -2.58 23.26
N PHE A 394 3.33 -2.42 23.71
CA PHE A 394 2.95 -1.46 24.75
C PHE A 394 2.96 -2.05 26.17
N GLU A 395 3.37 -3.29 26.34
CA GLU A 395 3.61 -3.88 27.66
C GLU A 395 4.81 -3.25 28.35
N ALA A 396 5.82 -2.78 27.59
CA ALA A 396 7.02 -2.16 28.09
C ALA A 396 7.35 -0.86 27.30
N ALA A 397 7.80 0.18 28.00
CA ALA A 397 8.02 1.50 27.42
C ALA A 397 9.18 1.57 26.41
N ASP A 398 10.14 0.64 26.47
CA ASP A 398 11.28 0.54 25.57
C ASP A 398 10.91 -0.03 24.18
N CYS A 399 9.76 -0.67 24.07
CA CYS A 399 9.23 -1.20 22.80
C CYS A 399 8.51 -0.17 21.94
N ILE A 400 8.29 1.04 22.44
CA ILE A 400 7.56 2.13 21.79
C ILE A 400 8.41 3.38 21.66
N GLY A 401 8.08 4.23 20.68
CA GLY A 401 8.79 5.49 20.46
C GLY A 401 8.77 6.40 21.67
N LYS A 402 9.86 7.12 21.88
CA LYS A 402 10.18 7.90 23.08
C LYS A 402 9.17 8.97 23.50
N THR A 403 8.29 9.37 22.62
CA THR A 403 7.31 10.41 22.92
C THR A 403 5.95 9.75 23.21
N LEU A 404 5.84 9.20 24.39
CA LEU A 404 4.54 8.98 25.01
C LEU A 404 3.91 10.34 25.25
N ASN A 405 3.31 10.90 24.22
CA ASN A 405 2.53 12.10 24.39
C ASN A 405 1.16 11.69 24.94
N PRO A 406 0.79 12.13 26.15
CA PRO A 406 -0.55 11.88 26.69
C PRO A 406 -1.67 12.43 25.80
N ASN A 407 -1.36 13.22 24.78
CA ASN A 407 -2.31 13.82 23.85
C ASN A 407 -2.42 13.09 22.49
N GLY A 408 -2.06 11.82 22.42
CA GLY A 408 -2.42 10.99 21.27
C GLY A 408 -1.44 11.00 20.11
N ASN A 409 -0.15 10.96 20.36
CA ASN A 409 0.82 10.73 19.30
C ASN A 409 0.84 9.26 18.87
N ASN A 410 0.94 9.09 17.57
CA ASN A 410 1.12 7.81 16.91
C ASN A 410 2.53 7.28 17.22
N ALA A 411 2.70 6.57 18.33
CA ALA A 411 3.99 6.01 18.68
C ALA A 411 4.39 4.94 17.66
N SER A 412 5.58 5.09 17.10
CA SER A 412 6.27 4.00 16.43
C SER A 412 6.53 2.88 17.43
N ASN A 413 6.56 1.65 16.98
CA ASN A 413 6.77 0.51 17.87
C ASN A 413 7.56 -0.60 17.19
N THR A 414 8.04 -1.55 18.00
CA THR A 414 8.91 -2.65 17.55
C THR A 414 8.16 -3.83 16.95
N LEU A 415 6.83 -3.84 16.94
CA LEU A 415 6.05 -4.86 16.24
C LEU A 415 5.97 -4.50 14.74
N GLY A 416 6.41 -5.41 13.89
CA GLY A 416 6.25 -5.29 12.44
C GLY A 416 4.79 -5.39 12.02
N THR A 417 4.39 -4.65 10.99
CA THR A 417 3.06 -4.83 10.40
C THR A 417 3.10 -5.98 9.41
N CYS A 418 2.48 -7.11 9.77
CA CYS A 418 2.34 -8.24 8.88
C CYS A 418 1.29 -7.95 7.80
N LEU A 419 1.70 -7.96 6.53
CA LEU A 419 0.84 -7.66 5.40
C LEU A 419 0.19 -8.90 4.79
N ILE A 420 0.85 -10.05 4.92
CA ILE A 420 0.30 -11.36 4.56
C ILE A 420 1.02 -12.47 5.32
N ARG A 421 0.28 -13.44 5.79
CA ARG A 421 0.81 -14.56 6.56
C ARG A 421 0.23 -15.91 6.10
N PHE A 422 0.84 -17.00 6.55
CA PHE A 422 0.55 -18.36 6.09
C PHE A 422 -0.91 -18.78 6.33
N ALA A 423 -1.52 -18.33 7.43
CA ALA A 423 -2.94 -18.61 7.69
C ALA A 423 -3.85 -18.08 6.58
N ASP A 424 -3.57 -16.89 6.00
CA ASP A 424 -4.34 -16.36 4.89
C ASP A 424 -4.17 -17.22 3.64
N VAL A 425 -2.96 -17.72 3.37
CA VAL A 425 -2.70 -18.64 2.24
C VAL A 425 -3.51 -19.93 2.38
N LEU A 426 -3.58 -20.52 3.60
CA LEU A 426 -4.40 -21.70 3.85
C LEU A 426 -5.89 -21.43 3.63
N LEU A 427 -6.37 -20.28 4.10
CA LEU A 427 -7.76 -19.86 3.96
C LEU A 427 -8.13 -19.54 2.51
N MET A 428 -7.25 -18.86 1.74
CA MET A 428 -7.45 -18.62 0.32
C MET A 428 -7.54 -19.93 -0.47
N LYS A 429 -6.66 -20.89 -0.20
CA LYS A 429 -6.71 -22.21 -0.85
C LYS A 429 -7.99 -22.96 -0.49
N ALA A 430 -8.36 -23.00 0.80
CA ALA A 430 -9.58 -23.64 1.25
C ALA A 430 -10.82 -23.05 0.56
N GLU A 431 -10.86 -21.72 0.40
CA GLU A 431 -11.91 -21.05 -0.33
C GLU A 431 -11.97 -21.51 -1.80
N ALA A 432 -10.86 -21.44 -2.51
CA ALA A 432 -10.80 -21.83 -3.91
C ALA A 432 -11.23 -23.30 -4.12
N LEU A 433 -10.84 -24.19 -3.23
CA LEU A 433 -11.27 -25.62 -3.26
C LEU A 433 -12.78 -25.77 -3.02
N ILE A 434 -13.35 -25.04 -2.06
CA ILE A 434 -14.80 -25.07 -1.79
C ILE A 434 -15.59 -24.56 -2.97
N TRP A 435 -15.14 -23.48 -3.62
CA TRP A 435 -15.86 -22.90 -4.76
C TRP A 435 -15.73 -23.73 -6.04
N THR A 436 -14.61 -24.41 -6.26
CA THR A 436 -14.36 -25.20 -7.48
C THR A 436 -14.76 -26.67 -7.36
N GLN A 437 -14.67 -27.25 -6.16
CA GLN A 437 -14.86 -28.69 -5.91
C GLN A 437 -15.99 -28.99 -4.93
N GLY A 438 -16.63 -27.95 -4.39
CA GLY A 438 -17.80 -28.05 -3.52
C GLY A 438 -17.48 -28.13 -2.04
N GLU A 439 -18.51 -27.87 -1.23
CA GLU A 439 -18.47 -28.06 0.22
C GLU A 439 -18.21 -29.52 0.55
N GLY A 440 -17.47 -29.76 1.63
CA GLY A 440 -17.06 -31.11 2.02
C GLY A 440 -15.74 -31.59 1.40
N ASN A 441 -15.10 -30.78 0.54
CA ASN A 441 -13.77 -31.11 0.02
C ASN A 441 -12.80 -31.43 1.14
N ASN A 442 -12.13 -32.61 1.04
CA ASN A 442 -11.26 -33.12 2.11
C ASN A 442 -10.01 -32.28 2.37
N GLU A 443 -9.44 -31.71 1.30
CA GLU A 443 -8.26 -30.84 1.43
C GLU A 443 -8.66 -29.52 2.07
N ALA A 444 -9.73 -28.88 1.65
CA ALA A 444 -10.26 -27.66 2.26
C ALA A 444 -10.57 -27.90 3.76
N LYS A 445 -11.16 -29.05 4.08
CA LYS A 445 -11.41 -29.46 5.49
C LYS A 445 -10.11 -29.57 6.28
N ALA A 446 -9.07 -30.17 5.73
CA ALA A 446 -7.78 -30.30 6.39
C ALA A 446 -7.14 -28.92 6.65
N LEU A 447 -7.22 -27.99 5.68
CA LEU A 447 -6.70 -26.64 5.83
C LEU A 447 -7.47 -25.87 6.92
N LEU A 448 -8.79 -25.88 6.93
CA LEU A 448 -9.60 -25.26 7.97
C LEU A 448 -9.34 -25.85 9.35
N ASN A 449 -9.18 -27.16 9.44
CA ASN A 449 -8.89 -27.84 10.71
C ASN A 449 -7.51 -27.49 11.27
N GLN A 450 -6.51 -27.15 10.46
CA GLN A 450 -5.25 -26.62 10.97
C GLN A 450 -5.47 -25.28 11.70
N ILE A 451 -6.26 -24.37 11.11
CA ILE A 451 -6.61 -23.08 11.73
C ILE A 451 -7.39 -23.30 13.05
N ARG A 452 -8.41 -24.15 13.03
CA ARG A 452 -9.22 -24.47 14.20
C ARG A 452 -8.39 -25.09 15.33
N HIS A 453 -7.54 -26.06 15.00
CA HIS A 453 -6.66 -26.72 15.97
C HIS A 453 -5.75 -25.70 16.68
N ARG A 454 -5.10 -24.81 15.92
CA ARG A 454 -4.27 -23.75 16.49
C ARG A 454 -5.06 -22.78 17.38
N ALA A 455 -6.35 -22.55 17.07
CA ALA A 455 -7.26 -21.73 17.87
C ALA A 455 -7.80 -22.44 19.13
N GLY A 456 -7.41 -23.68 19.40
CA GLY A 456 -7.91 -24.48 20.52
C GLY A 456 -9.29 -25.08 20.28
N LEU A 457 -9.78 -25.08 19.05
CA LEU A 457 -11.11 -25.56 18.69
C LEU A 457 -11.10 -27.02 18.22
N SER A 458 -12.23 -27.70 18.40
CA SER A 458 -12.45 -29.02 17.84
C SER A 458 -12.41 -29.01 16.31
N GLN A 459 -12.03 -30.11 15.70
CA GLN A 459 -12.03 -30.27 14.25
C GLN A 459 -13.47 -30.36 13.71
N ASN A 460 -13.71 -29.73 12.57
CA ASN A 460 -14.96 -29.89 11.83
C ASN A 460 -14.96 -31.15 10.98
N SER A 461 -16.14 -31.75 10.82
CA SER A 461 -16.34 -32.90 9.96
C SER A 461 -16.37 -32.56 8.47
N SER A 462 -16.70 -31.32 8.12
CA SER A 462 -16.83 -30.85 6.75
C SER A 462 -16.34 -29.40 6.60
N ALA A 463 -15.87 -29.04 5.41
CA ALA A 463 -15.58 -27.67 5.03
C ALA A 463 -16.83 -27.06 4.38
N THR A 464 -17.47 -26.12 5.07
CA THR A 464 -18.59 -25.34 4.52
C THR A 464 -18.18 -23.90 4.24
N LYS A 465 -18.93 -23.23 3.35
CA LYS A 465 -18.75 -21.79 3.11
C LYS A 465 -18.95 -20.96 4.37
N ALA A 466 -19.92 -21.34 5.21
CA ALA A 466 -20.18 -20.66 6.48
C ALA A 466 -18.97 -20.77 7.43
N GLU A 467 -18.42 -21.97 7.57
CA GLU A 467 -17.24 -22.20 8.38
C GLU A 467 -16.03 -21.45 7.86
N LEU A 468 -15.75 -21.51 6.57
CA LEU A 468 -14.67 -20.73 5.95
C LEU A 468 -14.81 -19.23 6.26
N LYS A 469 -16.00 -18.65 6.04
CA LYS A 469 -16.27 -17.24 6.30
C LYS A 469 -16.04 -16.87 7.76
N ASN A 470 -16.46 -17.73 8.70
CA ASN A 470 -16.24 -17.50 10.12
C ASN A 470 -14.76 -17.62 10.49
N GLN A 471 -14.06 -18.63 10.00
CA GLN A 471 -12.63 -18.80 10.28
C GLN A 471 -11.81 -17.64 9.71
N ARG A 472 -12.08 -17.16 8.48
CA ARG A 472 -11.43 -15.97 7.94
C ARG A 472 -11.68 -14.73 8.79
N ARG A 473 -12.93 -14.51 9.22
CA ARG A 473 -13.31 -13.39 10.08
C ARG A 473 -12.54 -13.37 11.39
N CYS A 474 -12.55 -14.51 12.12
CA CYS A 474 -11.90 -14.62 13.43
C CYS A 474 -10.37 -14.59 13.32
N GLU A 475 -9.83 -15.23 12.30
CA GLU A 475 -8.39 -15.37 12.09
C GLU A 475 -7.73 -14.05 11.69
N LEU A 476 -8.29 -13.34 10.72
CA LEU A 476 -7.70 -12.19 10.06
C LEU A 476 -8.24 -10.84 10.55
N ALA A 477 -9.03 -10.82 11.63
CA ALA A 477 -9.59 -9.58 12.17
C ALA A 477 -8.51 -8.54 12.42
N PHE A 478 -8.72 -7.31 11.89
CA PHE A 478 -7.88 -6.11 12.04
C PHE A 478 -6.51 -6.18 11.37
N GLU A 479 -6.23 -7.19 10.56
CA GLU A 479 -4.96 -7.30 9.86
C GLU A 479 -4.93 -6.47 8.57
N PHE A 480 -3.74 -6.35 8.01
CA PHE A 480 -3.50 -5.54 6.83
C PHE A 480 -4.35 -5.97 5.63
N GLN A 481 -4.75 -5.01 4.88
CA GLN A 481 -5.82 -4.98 3.90
C GLN A 481 -7.17 -5.31 4.55
N PRO A 482 -8.18 -4.47 4.39
CA PRO A 482 -9.49 -4.65 5.00
C PRO A 482 -10.17 -5.89 4.44
N SER A 483 -9.61 -7.04 4.81
CA SER A 483 -9.99 -8.35 4.32
C SER A 483 -11.47 -8.62 4.57
N ARG A 484 -11.98 -8.18 5.72
CA ARG A 484 -13.39 -8.40 6.03
C ARG A 484 -14.33 -7.60 5.13
N HIS A 485 -14.01 -6.33 4.85
CA HIS A 485 -14.81 -5.55 3.89
C HIS A 485 -14.83 -6.23 2.53
N LEU A 486 -13.68 -6.58 2.01
CA LEU A 486 -13.57 -7.26 0.70
C LEU A 486 -14.20 -8.66 0.71
N ASP A 487 -14.13 -9.39 1.82
CA ASP A 487 -14.81 -10.68 2.00
C ASP A 487 -16.34 -10.56 2.03
N LEU A 488 -16.88 -9.38 2.37
CA LEU A 488 -18.32 -9.12 2.37
C LEU A 488 -18.86 -8.76 0.97
N VAL A 489 -18.04 -8.13 0.12
CA VAL A 489 -18.48 -7.67 -1.19
C VAL A 489 -18.28 -8.71 -2.29
N ARG A 490 -17.42 -9.70 -2.12
CA ARG A 490 -17.19 -10.83 -3.05
C ARG A 490 -17.98 -12.10 -2.58
#